data_a737992557d539dbba361777be4fa72c
#
_entry.id   a737992557d539dbba361777be4fa72c
#
_cell.length_a   1.000
_cell.length_b   1.000
_cell.length_c   1.000
_cell.angle_alpha   90.00
_cell.angle_beta   90.00
_cell.angle_gamma   90.00
#
_symmetry.space_group_name_H-M   'P 1'
#
loop_
_entity.id
_entity.type
_entity.pdbx_description
1 polymer ?
#
loop_
_entity_poly.entity_id
_entity_poly.type
_entity_poly.pdbx_seq_one_letter_code
_entity_poly.pdbx_strand_id
1 'polypeptide(L)'
;AYAIRNNICRCTGYVKIIDAILLAAELFRKGEVPPAPADWSLGQRVPRVDVEEKVTGTGIYPDDIYLDGMIYGSAVRSQYPRARVLAIHTEEARALPGVVGVFTAEDIPGQNKVGHLVKDWDTMIAVGDITHYLGDAICLVAAETPEILAQAKALVKVDYEELPMVRSPREAMLPDAPLVHRTGNLLTHKHIQRGNPAEAIAKSKHVLTQHFSTPWTEHAFLEPECAVAYPDGDGVMVLS
;
A
#
# COMPACT_ATOMS: atom_id res chain seq x y z
N ALA A 1 29.53 -8.62 1.14
CA ALA A 1 28.62 -8.04 2.14
C ALA A 1 28.99 -6.59 2.48
N TYR A 2 30.23 -6.27 2.85
CA TYR A 2 30.61 -4.91 3.27
C TYR A 2 30.36 -3.84 2.19
N ALA A 3 30.65 -4.15 0.92
CA ALA A 3 30.49 -3.21 -0.20
C ALA A 3 29.02 -2.75 -0.42
N ILE A 4 28.05 -3.58 -0.08
CA ILE A 4 26.62 -3.30 -0.27
C ILE A 4 25.89 -2.92 1.03
N ARG A 5 26.62 -2.63 2.12
CA ARG A 5 26.03 -2.34 3.43
C ARG A 5 25.05 -1.14 3.45
N ASN A 6 25.23 -0.21 2.51
CA ASN A 6 24.39 0.98 2.39
C ASN A 6 23.20 0.78 1.41
N ASN A 7 23.12 -0.39 0.76
CA ASN A 7 22.01 -0.73 -0.13
C ASN A 7 20.96 -1.51 0.66
N ILE A 8 19.86 -0.86 1.00
CA ILE A 8 18.79 -1.46 1.78
C ILE A 8 17.93 -2.32 0.87
N CYS A 9 17.80 -3.61 1.22
CA CYS A 9 16.87 -4.53 0.58
C CYS A 9 16.10 -5.31 1.64
N ARG A 10 14.79 -5.12 1.69
CA ARG A 10 13.91 -5.81 2.66
C ARG A 10 13.47 -7.20 2.20
N CYS A 11 13.50 -7.46 0.88
CA CYS A 11 12.84 -8.63 0.28
C CYS A 11 13.74 -9.87 0.17
N THR A 12 15.06 -9.71 -0.10
CA THR A 12 15.92 -10.81 -0.54
C THR A 12 16.75 -11.46 0.56
N GLY A 13 16.92 -10.81 1.73
CA GLY A 13 17.88 -11.25 2.76
C GLY A 13 19.36 -11.19 2.32
N TYR A 14 19.65 -10.52 1.20
CA TYR A 14 20.99 -10.23 0.66
C TYR A 14 21.77 -11.41 0.08
N VAL A 15 21.56 -12.65 0.49
CA VAL A 15 22.35 -13.82 0.08
C VAL A 15 22.42 -13.93 -1.44
N LYS A 16 21.28 -13.89 -2.12
CA LYS A 16 21.20 -13.98 -3.59
C LYS A 16 21.88 -12.81 -4.30
N ILE A 17 21.84 -11.62 -3.71
CA ILE A 17 22.52 -10.44 -4.26
C ILE A 17 24.04 -10.64 -4.17
N ILE A 18 24.54 -11.10 -3.04
CA ILE A 18 25.97 -11.37 -2.85
C ILE A 18 26.45 -12.47 -3.80
N ASP A 19 25.70 -13.58 -3.91
CA ASP A 19 26.02 -14.68 -4.81
C ASP A 19 26.07 -14.21 -6.28
N ALA A 20 25.11 -13.38 -6.69
CA ALA A 20 25.08 -12.82 -8.04
C ALA A 20 26.28 -11.92 -8.34
N ILE A 21 26.67 -11.07 -7.38
CA ILE A 21 27.86 -10.20 -7.51
C ILE A 21 29.14 -11.05 -7.64
N LEU A 22 29.27 -12.10 -6.83
CA LEU A 22 30.45 -12.98 -6.88
C LEU A 22 30.51 -13.74 -8.20
N LEU A 23 29.38 -14.27 -8.67
CA LEU A 23 29.28 -14.95 -9.96
C LEU A 23 29.61 -14.00 -11.12
N ALA A 24 29.04 -12.81 -11.14
CA ALA A 24 29.34 -11.79 -12.15
C ALA A 24 30.84 -11.44 -12.17
N ALA A 25 31.45 -11.25 -11.00
CA ALA A 25 32.88 -10.96 -10.91
C ALA A 25 33.76 -12.12 -11.42
N GLU A 26 33.35 -13.36 -11.21
CA GLU A 26 34.05 -14.54 -11.75
C GLU A 26 33.95 -14.61 -13.28
N LEU A 27 32.74 -14.50 -13.81
CA LEU A 27 32.47 -14.52 -15.25
C LEU A 27 33.21 -13.38 -15.97
N PHE A 28 33.18 -12.18 -15.38
CA PHE A 28 33.89 -11.02 -15.91
C PHE A 28 35.40 -11.26 -16.00
N ARG A 29 36.03 -11.87 -14.98
CA ARG A 29 37.49 -12.21 -15.01
C ARG A 29 37.81 -13.27 -16.07
N LYS A 30 36.87 -14.16 -16.37
CA LYS A 30 37.03 -15.20 -17.42
C LYS A 30 36.72 -14.69 -18.81
N GLY A 31 36.08 -13.52 -18.95
CA GLY A 31 35.56 -13.01 -20.22
C GLY A 31 34.38 -13.82 -20.74
N GLU A 32 33.65 -14.49 -19.85
CA GLU A 32 32.52 -15.35 -20.20
C GLU A 32 31.20 -14.60 -20.01
N VAL A 33 30.28 -14.76 -20.96
CA VAL A 33 28.89 -14.34 -20.83
C VAL A 33 28.05 -15.61 -20.90
N PRO A 34 27.27 -15.97 -19.86
CA PRO A 34 26.43 -17.14 -19.89
C PRO A 34 25.41 -17.02 -21.04
N PRO A 35 25.23 -18.07 -21.86
CA PRO A 35 24.18 -18.04 -22.88
C PRO A 35 22.79 -17.96 -22.22
N ALA A 36 21.89 -17.21 -22.84
CA ALA A 36 20.49 -17.27 -22.47
C ALA A 36 19.96 -18.71 -22.65
N PRO A 37 19.06 -19.18 -21.78
CA PRO A 37 18.42 -20.49 -21.93
C PRO A 37 17.75 -20.58 -23.32
N ALA A 38 18.06 -21.64 -24.07
CA ALA A 38 17.48 -21.84 -25.41
C ALA A 38 16.00 -22.24 -25.34
N ASP A 39 15.60 -22.92 -24.28
CA ASP A 39 14.25 -23.42 -24.08
C ASP A 39 13.72 -23.01 -22.70
N TRP A 40 12.43 -22.70 -22.67
CA TRP A 40 11.70 -22.30 -21.47
C TRP A 40 10.92 -23.48 -20.91
N SER A 41 11.38 -24.06 -19.82
CA SER A 41 10.69 -25.15 -19.15
C SER A 41 10.55 -24.92 -17.66
N LEU A 42 9.61 -25.64 -17.04
CA LEU A 42 9.45 -25.63 -15.58
C LEU A 42 10.75 -26.05 -14.89
N GLY A 43 11.15 -25.29 -13.87
CA GLY A 43 12.38 -25.52 -13.11
C GLY A 43 13.65 -24.87 -13.68
N GLN A 44 13.61 -24.28 -14.85
CA GLN A 44 14.73 -23.50 -15.39
C GLN A 44 14.79 -22.11 -14.75
N ARG A 45 16.00 -21.55 -14.70
CA ARG A 45 16.23 -20.14 -14.34
C ARG A 45 15.95 -19.26 -15.54
N VAL A 46 14.71 -18.87 -15.67
CA VAL A 46 14.26 -17.96 -16.71
C VAL A 46 14.51 -16.53 -16.27
N PRO A 47 15.21 -15.69 -17.08
CA PRO A 47 15.30 -14.26 -16.81
C PRO A 47 13.91 -13.63 -16.76
N ARG A 48 13.71 -12.68 -15.87
CA ARG A 48 12.52 -11.84 -15.87
C ARG A 48 12.46 -11.06 -17.19
N VAL A 49 11.30 -10.95 -17.80
CA VAL A 49 11.12 -10.36 -19.16
C VAL A 49 11.58 -8.90 -19.24
N ASP A 50 11.51 -8.16 -18.14
CA ASP A 50 11.87 -6.75 -18.04
C ASP A 50 13.20 -6.52 -17.27
N VAL A 51 14.01 -7.58 -17.07
CA VAL A 51 15.22 -7.47 -16.23
C VAL A 51 16.29 -6.60 -16.87
N GLU A 52 16.44 -6.65 -18.18
CA GLU A 52 17.48 -5.90 -18.91
C GLU A 52 17.24 -4.39 -18.76
N GLU A 53 16.03 -3.94 -19.02
CA GLU A 53 15.65 -2.54 -18.89
C GLU A 53 15.83 -2.04 -17.47
N LYS A 54 15.46 -2.85 -16.47
CA LYS A 54 15.61 -2.49 -15.05
C LYS A 54 17.05 -2.41 -14.59
N VAL A 55 17.92 -3.34 -15.00
CA VAL A 55 19.35 -3.34 -14.60
C VAL A 55 20.18 -2.31 -15.37
N THR A 56 19.75 -1.91 -16.55
CA THR A 56 20.40 -0.85 -17.35
C THR A 56 19.87 0.55 -17.05
N GLY A 57 18.77 0.65 -16.28
CA GLY A 57 18.14 1.92 -15.92
C GLY A 57 17.32 2.55 -17.05
N THR A 58 16.88 1.75 -18.02
CA THR A 58 16.03 2.18 -19.15
C THR A 58 14.57 1.78 -18.97
N GLY A 59 14.25 1.04 -17.90
CA GLY A 59 12.88 0.66 -17.56
C GLY A 59 12.01 1.88 -17.25
N ILE A 60 10.82 1.90 -17.83
CA ILE A 60 9.84 2.99 -17.66
C ILE A 60 8.84 2.56 -16.58
N TYR A 61 8.64 3.44 -15.60
CA TYR A 61 7.63 3.31 -14.55
C TYR A 61 6.50 4.31 -14.77
N PRO A 62 5.33 4.13 -14.16
CA PRO A 62 4.24 5.11 -14.28
C PRO A 62 4.66 6.54 -13.93
N ASP A 63 5.60 6.73 -12.99
CA ASP A 63 6.12 8.04 -12.56
C ASP A 63 7.01 8.73 -13.65
N ASP A 64 7.45 7.97 -14.66
CA ASP A 64 8.22 8.48 -15.80
C ASP A 64 7.32 8.92 -16.97
N ILE A 65 6.02 8.72 -16.87
CA ILE A 65 5.07 8.99 -17.95
C ILE A 65 4.50 10.39 -17.81
N TYR A 66 4.76 11.22 -18.81
CA TYR A 66 4.26 12.59 -18.90
C TYR A 66 3.40 12.76 -20.15
N LEU A 67 2.18 13.21 -19.99
CA LEU A 67 1.23 13.45 -21.07
C LEU A 67 0.95 14.96 -21.20
N ASP A 68 0.70 15.42 -22.43
CA ASP A 68 0.34 16.81 -22.67
C ASP A 68 -0.97 17.16 -21.94
N GLY A 69 -0.95 18.23 -21.16
CA GLY A 69 -2.09 18.65 -20.36
C GLY A 69 -2.35 17.80 -19.10
N MET A 70 -1.38 16.98 -18.69
CA MET A 70 -1.48 16.19 -17.47
C MET A 70 -1.67 17.08 -16.25
N ILE A 71 -2.56 16.66 -15.35
CA ILE A 71 -2.78 17.26 -14.04
C ILE A 71 -2.32 16.31 -12.94
N TYR A 72 -2.07 16.83 -11.78
CA TYR A 72 -1.58 16.08 -10.62
C TYR A 72 -2.69 15.94 -9.59
N GLY A 73 -2.90 14.71 -9.11
CA GLY A 73 -3.91 14.39 -8.11
C GLY A 73 -3.32 13.76 -6.86
N SER A 74 -3.82 14.15 -5.69
CA SER A 74 -3.44 13.53 -4.43
C SER A 74 -4.51 13.71 -3.37
N ALA A 75 -4.63 12.72 -2.47
CA ALA A 75 -5.59 12.79 -1.38
C ALA A 75 -5.09 13.70 -0.23
N VAL A 76 -6.03 14.44 0.35
CA VAL A 76 -5.91 14.98 1.71
C VAL A 76 -6.27 13.85 2.67
N ARG A 77 -5.38 13.58 3.63
CA ARG A 77 -5.48 12.42 4.50
C ARG A 77 -5.77 12.82 5.95
N SER A 78 -6.54 12.00 6.63
CA SER A 78 -6.86 12.19 8.03
C SER A 78 -5.62 12.20 8.92
N GLN A 79 -5.59 13.11 9.89
CA GLN A 79 -4.59 13.19 10.95
C GLN A 79 -4.98 12.35 12.18
N TYR A 80 -6.19 11.80 12.19
CA TYR A 80 -6.72 11.01 13.29
C TYR A 80 -7.00 9.58 12.87
N PRO A 81 -6.55 8.58 13.62
CA PRO A 81 -6.81 7.18 13.31
C PRO A 81 -8.27 6.78 13.53
N ARG A 82 -8.99 7.50 14.39
CA ARG A 82 -10.42 7.32 14.66
C ARG A 82 -11.05 8.62 15.09
N ALA A 83 -11.74 9.24 14.16
CA ALA A 83 -12.47 10.49 14.39
C ALA A 83 -13.67 10.57 13.45
N ARG A 84 -14.74 11.21 13.91
CA ARG A 84 -15.86 11.58 13.05
C ARG A 84 -15.51 12.84 12.28
N VAL A 85 -15.71 12.82 10.98
CA VAL A 85 -15.57 14.00 10.12
C VAL A 85 -16.82 14.86 10.29
N LEU A 86 -16.68 16.06 10.83
CA LEU A 86 -17.79 16.99 11.07
C LEU A 86 -18.02 17.92 9.88
N ALA A 87 -16.93 18.43 9.28
CA ALA A 87 -16.98 19.30 8.11
C ALA A 87 -15.68 19.19 7.30
N ILE A 88 -15.77 19.45 6.01
CA ILE A 88 -14.63 19.55 5.09
C ILE A 88 -14.72 20.91 4.38
N HIS A 89 -13.78 21.82 4.68
CA HIS A 89 -13.72 23.17 4.13
C HIS A 89 -12.77 23.18 2.94
N THR A 90 -13.30 23.33 1.74
CA THR A 90 -12.56 23.25 0.47
C THR A 90 -12.49 24.57 -0.29
N GLU A 91 -13.15 25.61 0.18
CA GLU A 91 -13.38 26.87 -0.54
C GLU A 91 -12.07 27.59 -0.86
N GLU A 92 -11.17 27.69 0.13
CA GLU A 92 -9.85 28.33 -0.04
C GLU A 92 -8.99 27.55 -1.05
N ALA A 93 -9.02 26.21 -1.00
CA ALA A 93 -8.31 25.36 -1.93
C ALA A 93 -8.87 25.47 -3.36
N ARG A 94 -10.19 25.46 -3.51
CA ARG A 94 -10.87 25.63 -4.83
C ARG A 94 -10.60 26.99 -5.46
N ALA A 95 -10.40 28.05 -4.66
CA ALA A 95 -10.13 29.41 -5.13
C ALA A 95 -8.67 29.62 -5.56
N LEU A 96 -7.75 28.71 -5.25
CA LEU A 96 -6.34 28.85 -5.61
C LEU A 96 -6.17 28.67 -7.13
N PRO A 97 -5.55 29.65 -7.83
CA PRO A 97 -5.30 29.54 -9.27
C PRO A 97 -4.48 28.29 -9.61
N GLY A 98 -4.89 27.57 -10.66
CA GLY A 98 -4.27 26.32 -11.10
C GLY A 98 -4.80 25.07 -10.39
N VAL A 99 -5.75 25.21 -9.45
CA VAL A 99 -6.52 24.08 -8.94
C VAL A 99 -7.62 23.72 -9.92
N VAL A 100 -7.63 22.49 -10.39
CA VAL A 100 -8.61 21.95 -11.33
C VAL A 100 -9.88 21.52 -10.60
N GLY A 101 -9.72 20.93 -9.40
CA GLY A 101 -10.85 20.54 -8.58
C GLY A 101 -10.46 19.99 -7.21
N VAL A 102 -11.42 20.00 -6.31
CA VAL A 102 -11.35 19.31 -5.02
C VAL A 102 -12.61 18.45 -4.91
N PHE A 103 -12.43 17.15 -4.75
CA PHE A 103 -13.50 16.16 -4.81
C PHE A 103 -13.63 15.46 -3.45
N THR A 104 -14.84 15.38 -2.94
CA THR A 104 -15.18 14.70 -1.69
C THR A 104 -15.92 13.38 -1.98
N ALA A 105 -16.28 12.65 -0.95
CA ALA A 105 -17.08 11.44 -1.11
C ALA A 105 -18.42 11.67 -1.84
N GLU A 106 -18.98 12.90 -1.76
CA GLU A 106 -20.23 13.27 -2.43
C GLU A 106 -20.07 13.39 -3.95
N ASP A 107 -18.86 13.65 -4.43
CA ASP A 107 -18.55 13.81 -5.86
C ASP A 107 -18.36 12.45 -6.56
N ILE A 108 -18.35 11.33 -5.83
CA ILE A 108 -18.21 9.99 -6.41
C ILE A 108 -19.50 9.59 -7.12
N PRO A 109 -19.49 9.40 -8.45
CA PRO A 109 -20.72 9.11 -9.18
C PRO A 109 -21.28 7.69 -8.95
N GLY A 110 -20.46 6.82 -8.36
CA GLY A 110 -20.81 5.43 -8.08
C GLY A 110 -20.95 5.16 -6.59
N GLN A 111 -20.41 4.03 -6.16
CA GLN A 111 -20.39 3.66 -4.74
C GLN A 111 -19.07 4.07 -4.11
N ASN A 112 -19.11 4.78 -3.00
CA ASN A 112 -17.91 5.14 -2.22
C ASN A 112 -17.28 3.95 -1.50
N LYS A 113 -17.91 2.77 -1.49
CA LYS A 113 -17.40 1.57 -0.82
C LYS A 113 -16.80 0.57 -1.81
N VAL A 114 -15.58 0.14 -1.53
CA VAL A 114 -14.82 -0.86 -2.28
C VAL A 114 -14.49 -2.07 -1.42
N GLY A 115 -14.03 -3.15 -2.01
CA GLY A 115 -13.61 -4.38 -1.35
C GLY A 115 -13.69 -5.58 -2.29
N HIS A 116 -12.86 -6.60 -2.04
CA HIS A 116 -12.81 -7.79 -2.90
C HIS A 116 -14.05 -8.68 -2.78
N LEU A 117 -14.43 -9.04 -1.57
CA LEU A 117 -15.58 -9.91 -1.28
C LEU A 117 -16.72 -9.13 -0.67
N VAL A 118 -16.43 -8.22 0.24
CA VAL A 118 -17.36 -7.35 0.91
C VAL A 118 -16.96 -5.91 0.64
N LYS A 119 -17.90 -5.11 0.11
CA LYS A 119 -17.69 -3.69 -0.14
C LYS A 119 -17.94 -2.91 1.16
N ASP A 120 -16.96 -2.87 2.02
CA ASP A 120 -17.03 -2.27 3.35
C ASP A 120 -15.95 -1.22 3.65
N TRP A 121 -15.09 -0.94 2.66
CA TRP A 121 -14.01 0.03 2.74
C TRP A 121 -14.38 1.32 2.01
N ASP A 122 -14.35 2.44 2.72
CA ASP A 122 -14.64 3.74 2.12
C ASP A 122 -13.46 4.23 1.26
N THR A 123 -13.73 4.65 0.03
CA THR A 123 -12.72 5.26 -0.86
C THR A 123 -12.31 6.64 -0.32
N MET A 124 -13.29 7.42 0.15
CA MET A 124 -13.10 8.67 0.89
C MET A 124 -14.09 8.72 2.04
N ILE A 125 -13.66 9.26 3.18
CA ILE A 125 -14.53 9.40 4.36
C ILE A 125 -15.46 10.58 4.15
N ALA A 126 -16.76 10.32 4.17
CA ALA A 126 -17.77 11.35 4.04
C ALA A 126 -17.95 12.15 5.35
N VAL A 127 -18.54 13.34 5.24
CA VAL A 127 -19.00 14.11 6.41
C VAL A 127 -20.04 13.28 7.18
N GLY A 128 -19.83 13.15 8.48
CA GLY A 128 -20.63 12.32 9.39
C GLY A 128 -20.07 10.92 9.61
N ASP A 129 -19.18 10.40 8.73
CA ASP A 129 -18.55 9.11 8.87
C ASP A 129 -17.28 9.16 9.75
N ILE A 130 -16.77 8.00 10.12
CA ILE A 130 -15.65 7.83 11.04
C ILE A 130 -14.45 7.29 10.28
N THR A 131 -13.27 7.89 10.49
CA THR A 131 -11.99 7.39 9.97
C THR A 131 -11.63 6.04 10.60
N HIS A 132 -10.97 5.17 9.84
CA HIS A 132 -10.64 3.80 10.24
C HIS A 132 -9.17 3.65 10.62
N TYR A 133 -8.29 4.50 10.07
CA TYR A 133 -6.85 4.51 10.35
C TYR A 133 -6.24 5.89 10.12
N LEU A 134 -5.04 6.09 10.62
CA LEU A 134 -4.27 7.30 10.37
C LEU A 134 -3.89 7.40 8.88
N GLY A 135 -4.37 8.45 8.23
CA GLY A 135 -4.12 8.65 6.79
C GLY A 135 -5.26 8.22 5.89
N ASP A 136 -6.44 7.92 6.42
CA ASP A 136 -7.66 7.71 5.63
C ASP A 136 -7.92 8.90 4.69
N ALA A 137 -8.35 8.63 3.45
CA ALA A 137 -8.59 9.67 2.47
C ALA A 137 -9.87 10.45 2.80
N ILE A 138 -9.78 11.78 2.82
CA ILE A 138 -10.91 12.69 3.12
C ILE A 138 -11.43 13.33 1.83
N CYS A 139 -10.53 13.87 1.00
CA CYS A 139 -10.86 14.41 -0.30
C CYS A 139 -9.69 14.27 -1.25
N LEU A 140 -9.95 14.36 -2.56
CA LEU A 140 -8.96 14.37 -3.62
C LEU A 140 -8.81 15.80 -4.14
N VAL A 141 -7.57 16.28 -4.25
CA VAL A 141 -7.23 17.55 -4.89
C VAL A 141 -6.56 17.28 -6.21
N ALA A 142 -6.97 17.99 -7.26
CA ALA A 142 -6.35 17.98 -8.58
C ALA A 142 -5.88 19.37 -8.95
N ALA A 143 -4.64 19.50 -9.45
CA ALA A 143 -4.02 20.77 -9.79
C ALA A 143 -3.08 20.63 -11.01
N GLU A 144 -2.76 21.76 -11.64
CA GLU A 144 -1.92 21.83 -12.84
C GLU A 144 -0.45 21.50 -12.58
N THR A 145 0.04 21.73 -11.35
CA THR A 145 1.42 21.41 -10.96
C THR A 145 1.50 20.78 -9.57
N PRO A 146 2.59 20.04 -9.27
CA PRO A 146 2.81 19.47 -7.93
C PRO A 146 2.88 20.54 -6.82
N GLU A 147 3.42 21.73 -7.12
CA GLU A 147 3.54 22.82 -6.15
C GLU A 147 2.19 23.41 -5.79
N ILE A 148 1.33 23.65 -6.81
CA ILE A 148 -0.05 24.10 -6.60
C ILE A 148 -0.85 23.04 -5.84
N LEU A 149 -0.68 21.76 -6.21
CA LEU A 149 -1.30 20.64 -5.52
C LEU A 149 -0.95 20.61 -4.02
N ALA A 150 0.34 20.78 -3.70
CA ALA A 150 0.79 20.81 -2.31
C ALA A 150 0.20 22.01 -1.54
N GLN A 151 0.16 23.19 -2.14
CA GLN A 151 -0.47 24.39 -1.54
C GLN A 151 -1.97 24.19 -1.34
N ALA A 152 -2.67 23.70 -2.35
CA ALA A 152 -4.11 23.46 -2.28
C ALA A 152 -4.48 22.46 -1.19
N LYS A 153 -3.72 21.37 -1.06
CA LYS A 153 -3.91 20.38 0.02
C LYS A 153 -3.74 21.01 1.41
N ALA A 154 -2.81 21.93 1.58
CA ALA A 154 -2.60 22.62 2.86
C ALA A 154 -3.73 23.61 3.21
N LEU A 155 -4.49 24.09 2.23
CA LEU A 155 -5.64 24.98 2.42
C LEU A 155 -6.93 24.24 2.80
N VAL A 156 -7.01 22.92 2.54
CA VAL A 156 -8.16 22.12 2.97
C VAL A 156 -8.12 21.98 4.49
N LYS A 157 -9.21 22.36 5.14
CA LYS A 157 -9.39 22.22 6.59
C LYS A 157 -10.49 21.21 6.86
N VAL A 158 -10.31 20.39 7.88
CA VAL A 158 -11.28 19.36 8.25
C VAL A 158 -11.54 19.45 9.75
N ASP A 159 -12.81 19.53 10.11
CA ASP A 159 -13.24 19.52 11.49
C ASP A 159 -13.51 18.06 11.93
N TYR A 160 -12.93 17.68 13.05
CA TYR A 160 -13.02 16.32 13.58
C TYR A 160 -13.56 16.30 15.02
N GLU A 161 -14.33 15.26 15.31
CA GLU A 161 -14.60 14.79 16.68
C GLU A 161 -13.72 13.56 16.93
N GLU A 162 -12.68 13.69 17.75
CA GLU A 162 -11.81 12.55 18.08
C GLU A 162 -12.55 11.52 18.91
N LEU A 163 -12.43 10.25 18.54
CA LEU A 163 -13.09 9.12 19.17
C LEU A 163 -12.08 8.16 19.80
N PRO A 164 -12.47 7.42 20.88
CA PRO A 164 -11.61 6.41 21.46
C PRO A 164 -11.18 5.38 20.43
N MET A 165 -9.87 5.13 20.33
CA MET A 165 -9.31 4.16 19.39
C MET A 165 -8.93 2.85 20.08
N VAL A 166 -8.91 1.77 19.31
CA VAL A 166 -8.43 0.45 19.71
C VAL A 166 -7.00 0.26 19.17
N ARG A 167 -6.06 -0.10 20.06
CA ARG A 167 -4.63 -0.15 19.73
C ARG A 167 -4.08 -1.57 19.55
N SER A 168 -4.84 -2.58 19.93
CA SER A 168 -4.39 -3.96 19.82
C SER A 168 -5.56 -4.94 19.62
N PRO A 169 -5.31 -6.11 19.02
CA PRO A 169 -6.33 -7.15 18.90
C PRO A 169 -6.89 -7.61 20.25
N ARG A 170 -6.08 -7.59 21.31
CA ARG A 170 -6.52 -7.98 22.67
C ARG A 170 -7.50 -6.95 23.23
N GLU A 171 -7.20 -5.66 23.06
CA GLU A 171 -8.09 -4.57 23.45
C GLU A 171 -9.41 -4.64 22.66
N ALA A 172 -9.33 -4.91 21.36
CA ALA A 172 -10.48 -5.05 20.47
C ALA A 172 -11.47 -6.14 20.92
N MET A 173 -10.99 -7.18 21.61
CA MET A 173 -11.80 -8.30 22.07
C MET A 173 -12.41 -8.10 23.46
N LEU A 174 -12.15 -6.97 24.12
CA LEU A 174 -12.80 -6.65 25.39
C LEU A 174 -14.31 -6.37 25.18
N PRO A 175 -15.17 -6.71 26.13
CA PRO A 175 -16.62 -6.55 25.98
C PRO A 175 -17.06 -5.10 25.66
N ASP A 176 -16.35 -4.13 26.25
CA ASP A 176 -16.67 -2.69 26.11
C ASP A 176 -15.79 -1.97 25.09
N ALA A 177 -15.06 -2.72 24.26
CA ALA A 177 -14.19 -2.13 23.24
C ALA A 177 -15.02 -1.38 22.19
N PRO A 178 -14.56 -0.19 21.75
CA PRO A 178 -15.17 0.49 20.62
C PRO A 178 -15.18 -0.41 19.38
N LEU A 179 -16.28 -0.38 18.63
CA LEU A 179 -16.36 -1.13 17.37
C LEU A 179 -15.44 -0.50 16.31
N VAL A 180 -14.49 -1.27 15.80
CA VAL A 180 -13.64 -0.90 14.67
C VAL A 180 -14.41 -1.04 13.36
N HIS A 181 -15.24 -2.06 13.25
CA HIS A 181 -16.12 -2.29 12.11
C HIS A 181 -17.57 -2.42 12.58
N ARG A 182 -18.52 -1.97 11.77
CA ARG A 182 -19.96 -1.99 12.09
C ARG A 182 -20.51 -3.36 12.49
N THR A 183 -19.89 -4.44 12.03
CA THR A 183 -20.30 -5.83 12.32
C THR A 183 -19.57 -6.43 13.52
N GLY A 184 -18.62 -5.71 14.12
CA GLY A 184 -17.85 -6.18 15.26
C GLY A 184 -16.34 -6.07 15.06
N ASN A 185 -15.58 -6.47 16.07
CA ASN A 185 -14.11 -6.42 16.04
C ASN A 185 -13.47 -7.77 15.63
N LEU A 186 -14.26 -8.83 15.55
CA LEU A 186 -13.79 -10.14 15.09
C LEU A 186 -14.06 -10.30 13.60
N LEU A 187 -13.00 -10.23 12.79
CA LEU A 187 -13.10 -10.39 11.33
C LEU A 187 -13.51 -11.83 10.97
N THR A 188 -12.83 -12.82 11.55
CA THR A 188 -13.10 -14.25 11.28
C THR A 188 -12.50 -15.13 12.36
N HIS A 189 -13.12 -16.28 12.59
CA HIS A 189 -12.58 -17.36 13.42
C HIS A 189 -12.50 -18.62 12.57
N LYS A 190 -11.29 -19.05 12.26
CA LYS A 190 -11.04 -20.33 11.55
C LYS A 190 -10.60 -21.38 12.54
N HIS A 191 -11.38 -22.46 12.68
CA HIS A 191 -11.03 -23.61 13.50
C HIS A 191 -10.72 -24.80 12.61
N ILE A 192 -9.46 -25.26 12.63
CA ILE A 192 -9.01 -26.45 11.90
C ILE A 192 -8.51 -27.44 12.95
N GLN A 193 -9.10 -28.63 13.00
CA GLN A 193 -8.73 -29.67 13.93
C GLN A 193 -8.57 -31.00 13.20
N ARG A 194 -7.49 -31.72 13.52
CA ARG A 194 -7.26 -33.08 13.08
C ARG A 194 -6.96 -33.95 14.30
N GLY A 195 -7.74 -35.01 14.50
CA GLY A 195 -7.65 -35.88 15.68
C GLY A 195 -8.09 -35.19 16.97
N ASN A 196 -7.49 -35.61 18.10
CA ASN A 196 -7.73 -35.02 19.42
C ASN A 196 -6.47 -34.32 19.95
N PRO A 197 -6.25 -33.04 19.67
CA PRO A 197 -5.05 -32.32 20.09
C PRO A 197 -4.92 -32.22 21.62
N ALA A 198 -6.01 -32.05 22.34
CA ALA A 198 -5.97 -31.95 23.79
C ALA A 198 -5.44 -33.23 24.43
N GLU A 199 -5.90 -34.39 23.97
CA GLU A 199 -5.43 -35.69 24.43
C GLU A 199 -3.96 -35.96 24.05
N ALA A 200 -3.58 -35.56 22.82
CA ALA A 200 -2.19 -35.71 22.36
C ALA A 200 -1.23 -34.85 23.20
N ILE A 201 -1.59 -33.62 23.52
CA ILE A 201 -0.80 -32.72 24.41
C ILE A 201 -0.70 -33.33 25.81
N ALA A 202 -1.82 -33.80 26.39
CA ALA A 202 -1.83 -34.40 27.72
C ALA A 202 -0.96 -35.67 27.84
N LYS A 203 -0.82 -36.44 26.78
CA LYS A 203 0.05 -37.62 26.70
C LYS A 203 1.49 -37.31 26.30
N SER A 204 1.82 -36.09 25.90
CA SER A 204 3.16 -35.72 25.49
C SER A 204 4.11 -35.63 26.68
N LYS A 205 5.29 -36.22 26.55
CA LYS A 205 6.34 -36.20 27.59
C LYS A 205 6.89 -34.78 27.82
N HIS A 206 6.92 -33.96 26.78
CA HIS A 206 7.41 -32.59 26.81
C HIS A 206 6.37 -31.67 26.19
N VAL A 207 5.96 -30.65 26.91
CA VAL A 207 5.06 -29.59 26.45
C VAL A 207 5.74 -28.26 26.70
N LEU A 208 5.86 -27.44 25.67
CA LEU A 208 6.38 -26.09 25.72
C LEU A 208 5.29 -25.12 25.33
N THR A 209 5.02 -24.12 26.18
CA THR A 209 4.12 -23.02 25.87
C THR A 209 4.91 -21.72 25.90
N GLN A 210 4.94 -21.01 24.78
CA GLN A 210 5.64 -19.73 24.66
C GLN A 210 4.76 -18.69 23.96
N HIS A 211 5.06 -17.44 24.23
CA HIS A 211 4.51 -16.29 23.52
C HIS A 211 5.52 -15.73 22.54
N PHE A 212 5.10 -15.57 21.28
CA PHE A 212 5.92 -15.01 20.22
C PHE A 212 5.28 -13.72 19.73
N SER A 213 6.09 -12.70 19.45
CA SER A 213 5.67 -11.44 18.89
C SER A 213 6.66 -11.01 17.81
N THR A 214 6.14 -10.66 16.65
CA THR A 214 6.92 -10.05 15.57
C THR A 214 6.42 -8.63 15.35
N PRO A 215 7.30 -7.66 15.08
CA PRO A 215 6.86 -6.35 14.63
C PRO A 215 6.24 -6.50 13.23
N TRP A 216 5.27 -5.66 12.93
CA TRP A 216 4.86 -5.43 11.56
C TRP A 216 5.93 -4.59 10.84
N THR A 217 6.11 -4.83 9.55
CA THR A 217 7.21 -4.27 8.79
C THR A 217 6.73 -3.90 7.41
N GLU A 218 6.98 -2.65 7.02
CA GLU A 218 6.75 -2.19 5.65
C GLU A 218 7.87 -2.70 4.73
N HIS A 219 7.53 -3.10 3.51
CA HIS A 219 8.48 -3.61 2.51
C HIS A 219 9.43 -2.52 2.02
N ALA A 220 8.94 -1.28 1.92
CA ALA A 220 9.71 -0.11 1.49
C ALA A 220 10.46 -0.36 0.16
N PHE A 221 9.76 -0.91 -0.82
CA PHE A 221 10.33 -1.10 -2.16
C PHE A 221 10.62 0.25 -2.83
N LEU A 222 11.49 0.23 -3.83
CA LEU A 222 12.00 1.45 -4.47
C LEU A 222 11.05 2.00 -5.55
N GLU A 223 10.20 1.16 -6.11
CA GLU A 223 9.25 1.50 -7.15
C GLU A 223 8.24 2.55 -6.63
N PRO A 224 8.08 3.70 -7.32
CA PRO A 224 7.14 4.73 -6.90
C PRO A 224 5.70 4.21 -6.93
N GLU A 225 4.94 4.51 -5.89
CA GLU A 225 3.49 4.26 -5.87
C GLU A 225 2.77 5.43 -6.53
N CYS A 226 2.59 5.36 -7.84
CA CYS A 226 1.82 6.31 -8.60
C CYS A 226 0.93 5.60 -9.63
N ALA A 227 -0.02 6.34 -10.19
CA ALA A 227 -0.83 5.89 -11.31
C ALA A 227 -1.05 7.05 -12.27
N VAL A 228 -0.95 6.77 -13.57
CA VAL A 228 -1.31 7.71 -14.64
C VAL A 228 -2.60 7.23 -15.28
N ALA A 229 -3.59 8.11 -15.39
CA ALA A 229 -4.86 7.80 -16.00
C ALA A 229 -5.16 8.76 -17.15
N TYR A 230 -5.69 8.22 -18.25
CA TYR A 230 -6.10 9.01 -19.41
C TYR A 230 -7.35 8.40 -20.08
N PRO A 231 -8.17 9.22 -20.79
CA PRO A 231 -9.32 8.72 -21.50
C PRO A 231 -8.90 7.72 -22.60
N ASP A 232 -9.65 6.61 -22.72
CA ASP A 232 -9.46 5.61 -23.76
C ASP A 232 -10.82 5.13 -24.25
N GLY A 233 -11.24 5.59 -25.46
CA GLY A 233 -12.57 5.36 -25.98
C GLY A 233 -13.66 5.94 -25.09
N ASP A 234 -14.55 5.09 -24.61
CA ASP A 234 -15.61 5.41 -23.64
C ASP A 234 -15.21 5.11 -22.18
N GLY A 235 -13.97 4.71 -21.96
CA GLY A 235 -13.40 4.34 -20.66
C GLY A 235 -12.22 5.18 -20.24
N VAL A 236 -11.47 4.65 -19.29
CA VAL A 236 -10.23 5.24 -18.76
C VAL A 236 -9.16 4.16 -18.71
N MET A 237 -8.00 4.43 -19.33
CA MET A 237 -6.80 3.63 -19.14
C MET A 237 -6.10 4.07 -17.87
N VAL A 238 -5.69 3.13 -17.04
CA VAL A 238 -4.89 3.37 -15.83
C VAL A 238 -3.61 2.56 -15.94
N LEU A 239 -2.48 3.24 -15.82
CA LEU A 239 -1.14 2.65 -15.73
C LEU A 239 -0.65 2.80 -14.29
N SER A 240 -0.36 1.67 -13.60
CA SER A 240 0.10 1.65 -12.20
C SER A 240 1.08 0.50 -11.93
#